data_67d1a8d4b93c768d09782c44066a577d
#
_entry.id   67d1a8d4b93c768d09782c44066a577d
#
_cell.length_a   1.000
_cell.length_b   1.000
_cell.length_c   1.000
_cell.angle_alpha   90.00
_cell.angle_beta   90.00
_cell.angle_gamma   90.00
#
_symmetry.space_group_name_H-M   'P 1'
#
loop_
_entity.id
_entity.type
_entity.pdbx_description
1 polymer ?
#
loop_
_entity_poly.entity_id
_entity_poly.type
_entity_poly.pdbx_seq_one_letter_code
_entity_poly.pdbx_strand_id
1 'polypeptide(L)'
;MGFITSKGPMPKRIGDCVIYPYEGKYLIRKKSGFTSQALKKHPKYAKSRENACNFGRLSREAKILRDPLKPYLPKRNAMQVFNGWTKKIHQLSFLDNAEPGKRSVFHVVHLPEVASQVFGYAFAPTSIELHGEFKKNTFRLFTSGWKRKDRQGHFGFRIIALQINLESRETEVLEGDWKLFAKVTLPKEINFTLPDESKHGMCWCFLQSDLFQEQDGTFYSLGGEVQNLFLLQVTAFSSS
;
A
#
# COMPACT_ATOMS: atom_id res chain seq x y z
N MET A 1 7.63 8.06 34.96
CA MET A 1 7.35 9.23 34.14
C MET A 1 6.68 10.28 35.02
N GLY A 2 7.11 11.52 34.98
CA GLY A 2 6.50 12.65 35.71
C GLY A 2 6.33 13.86 34.81
N PHE A 3 5.36 14.71 35.13
CA PHE A 3 5.16 15.99 34.47
C PHE A 3 5.59 17.13 35.42
N ILE A 4 6.24 18.13 34.86
CA ILE A 4 6.57 19.35 35.59
C ILE A 4 5.94 20.53 34.85
N THR A 5 5.33 21.43 35.64
CA THR A 5 4.85 22.72 35.12
C THR A 5 5.91 23.78 35.48
N SER A 6 6.51 24.41 34.47
CA SER A 6 7.47 25.50 34.68
C SER A 6 7.05 26.73 33.85
N LYS A 7 7.21 27.91 34.41
CA LYS A 7 6.96 29.19 33.74
C LYS A 7 8.15 29.67 32.89
N GLY A 8 9.26 28.92 32.86
CA GLY A 8 10.48 29.29 32.13
C GLY A 8 11.10 28.10 31.39
N PRO A 9 12.14 28.36 30.56
CA PRO A 9 12.83 27.34 29.84
C PRO A 9 13.49 26.33 30.79
N MET A 10 13.24 25.05 30.55
CA MET A 10 13.81 23.96 31.35
C MET A 10 15.05 23.39 30.64
N PRO A 11 16.07 22.97 31.41
CA PRO A 11 17.23 22.29 30.83
C PRO A 11 16.79 20.96 30.20
N LYS A 12 17.38 20.63 29.05
CA LYS A 12 17.07 19.37 28.35
C LYS A 12 17.41 18.09 29.13
N ARG A 13 18.27 18.21 30.17
CA ARG A 13 18.73 17.08 31.01
C ARG A 13 18.98 17.56 32.44
N ILE A 14 18.61 16.70 33.41
CA ILE A 14 18.97 16.83 34.82
C ILE A 14 19.40 15.45 35.29
N GLY A 15 20.71 15.28 35.57
CA GLY A 15 21.27 13.97 35.93
C GLY A 15 20.95 12.88 34.88
N ASP A 16 20.34 11.79 35.34
CA ASP A 16 19.93 10.68 34.47
C ASP A 16 18.56 10.88 33.79
N CYS A 17 17.95 12.07 33.95
CA CYS A 17 16.65 12.36 33.38
C CYS A 17 16.75 13.24 32.13
N VAL A 18 15.90 12.96 31.16
CA VAL A 18 15.68 13.77 29.96
C VAL A 18 14.37 14.51 30.12
N ILE A 19 14.39 15.81 29.79
CA ILE A 19 13.25 16.72 29.89
C ILE A 19 12.93 17.24 28.48
N TYR A 20 11.67 17.18 28.08
CA TYR A 20 11.21 17.72 26.79
C TYR A 20 9.78 18.26 26.90
N PRO A 21 9.45 19.29 26.11
CA PRO A 21 8.11 19.86 26.12
C PRO A 21 7.10 18.87 25.54
N TYR A 22 5.94 18.78 26.18
CA TYR A 22 4.82 17.95 25.77
C TYR A 22 3.51 18.60 26.19
N GLU A 23 2.66 18.99 25.26
CA GLU A 23 1.33 19.58 25.49
C GLU A 23 1.33 20.73 26.53
N GLY A 24 2.24 21.70 26.39
CA GLY A 24 2.33 22.85 27.28
C GLY A 24 2.93 22.58 28.66
N LYS A 25 3.39 21.36 28.94
CA LYS A 25 4.08 20.93 30.14
C LYS A 25 5.46 20.36 29.78
N TYR A 26 6.28 20.05 30.78
CA TYR A 26 7.52 19.33 30.58
C TYR A 26 7.39 17.90 31.07
N LEU A 27 7.72 16.94 30.18
CA LEU A 27 7.78 15.53 30.53
C LEU A 27 9.21 15.21 31.01
N ILE A 28 9.31 14.62 32.19
CA ILE A 28 10.56 14.05 32.71
C ILE A 28 10.51 12.52 32.63
N ARG A 29 11.54 11.95 32.07
CA ARG A 29 11.74 10.51 32.14
C ARG A 29 13.20 10.16 32.43
N LYS A 30 13.43 9.07 33.15
CA LYS A 30 14.78 8.51 33.31
C LYS A 30 15.32 8.12 31.95
N LYS A 31 16.58 8.47 31.70
CA LYS A 31 17.30 8.05 30.47
C LYS A 31 17.24 6.53 30.37
N SER A 32 16.65 6.00 29.32
CA SER A 32 16.70 4.57 29.08
C SER A 32 18.15 4.16 28.83
N GLY A 33 18.58 3.03 29.31
CA GLY A 33 19.90 2.46 28.99
C GLY A 33 20.04 2.05 27.50
N PHE A 34 19.04 2.37 26.69
CA PHE A 34 18.98 2.16 25.25
C PHE A 34 19.78 3.24 24.54
N THR A 35 21.06 3.01 24.34
CA THR A 35 21.94 3.90 23.57
C THR A 35 22.14 3.32 22.16
N SER A 36 22.45 4.18 21.20
CA SER A 36 22.77 3.74 19.83
C SER A 36 23.93 2.73 19.81
N GLN A 37 24.93 2.92 20.71
CA GLN A 37 26.05 1.99 20.82
C GLN A 37 25.63 0.65 21.44
N ALA A 38 24.79 0.66 22.47
CA ALA A 38 24.27 -0.57 23.06
C ALA A 38 23.41 -1.33 22.06
N LEU A 39 22.53 -0.65 21.31
CA LEU A 39 21.74 -1.27 20.25
C LEU A 39 22.63 -1.96 19.20
N LYS A 40 23.73 -1.32 18.81
CA LYS A 40 24.64 -1.88 17.78
C LYS A 40 25.43 -3.09 18.26
N LYS A 41 25.89 -3.11 19.51
CA LYS A 41 26.91 -4.06 19.98
C LYS A 41 26.43 -5.03 21.06
N HIS A 42 25.48 -4.65 21.90
CA HIS A 42 25.12 -5.46 23.07
C HIS A 42 24.28 -6.68 22.66
N PRO A 43 24.60 -7.92 23.13
CA PRO A 43 23.87 -9.16 22.78
C PRO A 43 22.38 -9.10 23.07
N LYS A 44 21.97 -8.45 24.15
CA LYS A 44 20.56 -8.26 24.54
C LYS A 44 19.68 -7.69 23.41
N TYR A 45 20.27 -6.94 22.48
CA TYR A 45 19.55 -6.29 21.37
C TYR A 45 19.72 -7.02 20.03
N ALA A 46 20.26 -8.25 20.02
CA ALA A 46 20.43 -9.02 18.78
C ALA A 46 19.13 -9.17 18.01
N LYS A 47 18.06 -9.60 18.69
CA LYS A 47 16.72 -9.74 18.09
C LYS A 47 16.13 -8.41 17.59
N SER A 48 16.39 -7.30 18.28
CA SER A 48 15.95 -5.98 17.84
C SER A 48 16.67 -5.54 16.56
N ARG A 49 17.96 -5.87 16.41
CA ARG A 49 18.72 -5.60 15.17
C ARG A 49 18.20 -6.44 14.01
N GLU A 50 17.96 -7.73 14.24
CA GLU A 50 17.39 -8.64 13.25
C GLU A 50 16.03 -8.13 12.75
N ASN A 51 15.13 -7.78 13.68
CA ASN A 51 13.82 -7.20 13.32
C ASN A 51 13.97 -5.89 12.53
N ALA A 52 14.91 -5.02 12.91
CA ALA A 52 15.16 -3.76 12.19
C ALA A 52 15.70 -4.01 10.77
N CYS A 53 16.60 -4.99 10.60
CA CYS A 53 17.09 -5.40 9.29
C CYS A 53 15.96 -5.95 8.42
N ASN A 54 15.14 -6.83 8.97
CA ASN A 54 13.98 -7.41 8.27
C ASN A 54 13.00 -6.31 7.84
N PHE A 55 12.63 -5.42 8.76
CA PHE A 55 11.75 -4.28 8.47
C PHE A 55 12.33 -3.38 7.38
N GLY A 56 13.62 -3.05 7.45
CA GLY A 56 14.29 -2.21 6.45
C GLY A 56 14.29 -2.84 5.06
N ARG A 57 14.44 -4.18 4.95
CA ARG A 57 14.38 -4.90 3.70
C ARG A 57 12.95 -4.92 3.12
N LEU A 58 11.96 -5.30 3.90
CA LEU A 58 10.57 -5.33 3.47
C LEU A 58 10.03 -3.95 3.12
N SER A 59 10.49 -2.91 3.80
CA SER A 59 10.17 -1.52 3.43
C SER A 59 10.76 -1.12 2.07
N ARG A 60 11.93 -1.64 1.70
CA ARG A 60 12.51 -1.45 0.36
C ARG A 60 11.72 -2.20 -0.70
N GLU A 61 11.29 -3.43 -0.44
CA GLU A 61 10.41 -4.19 -1.34
C GLU A 61 9.07 -3.46 -1.53
N ALA A 62 8.45 -3.00 -0.44
CA ALA A 62 7.24 -2.19 -0.50
C ALA A 62 7.43 -0.90 -1.32
N LYS A 63 8.62 -0.29 -1.26
CA LYS A 63 8.97 0.89 -2.06
C LYS A 63 9.09 0.54 -3.54
N ILE A 64 9.77 -0.54 -3.91
CA ILE A 64 9.90 -1.00 -5.30
C ILE A 64 8.52 -1.19 -5.93
N LEU A 65 7.59 -1.82 -5.21
CA LEU A 65 6.23 -2.04 -5.66
C LEU A 65 5.39 -0.75 -5.74
N ARG A 66 5.61 0.20 -4.84
CA ARG A 66 4.79 1.41 -4.75
C ARG A 66 5.27 2.54 -5.63
N ASP A 67 6.57 2.75 -5.77
CA ASP A 67 7.10 3.95 -6.42
C ASP A 67 6.66 4.09 -7.89
N PRO A 68 6.59 3.03 -8.70
CA PRO A 68 6.02 3.09 -10.05
C PRO A 68 4.53 3.41 -10.07
N LEU A 69 3.81 3.05 -9.00
CA LEU A 69 2.36 3.26 -8.88
C LEU A 69 1.99 4.66 -8.38
N LYS A 70 2.95 5.49 -7.98
CA LYS A 70 2.67 6.85 -7.43
C LYS A 70 1.72 7.70 -8.27
N PRO A 71 1.80 7.73 -9.61
CA PRO A 71 0.88 8.51 -10.43
C PRO A 71 -0.59 8.07 -10.31
N TYR A 72 -0.81 6.80 -9.95
CA TYR A 72 -2.13 6.17 -9.89
C TYR A 72 -2.71 6.11 -8.47
N LEU A 73 -1.88 6.39 -7.46
CA LEU A 73 -2.31 6.35 -6.06
C LEU A 73 -3.21 7.54 -5.73
N PRO A 74 -4.20 7.33 -4.84
CA PRO A 74 -4.99 8.43 -4.31
C PRO A 74 -4.11 9.49 -3.65
N LYS A 75 -4.28 10.75 -4.03
CA LYS A 75 -3.50 11.86 -3.46
C LYS A 75 -3.88 12.15 -2.00
N ARG A 76 -5.12 11.79 -1.61
CA ARG A 76 -5.60 11.92 -0.23
C ARG A 76 -4.95 10.88 0.69
N ASN A 77 -4.75 11.24 1.94
CA ASN A 77 -4.25 10.33 2.99
C ASN A 77 -2.91 9.64 2.64
N ALA A 78 -1.99 10.34 1.95
CA ALA A 78 -0.74 9.76 1.45
C ALA A 78 0.07 9.01 2.52
N MET A 79 0.08 9.47 3.78
CA MET A 79 0.75 8.78 4.87
C MET A 79 0.07 7.44 5.22
N GLN A 80 -1.27 7.40 5.20
CA GLN A 80 -2.02 6.17 5.46
C GLN A 80 -1.84 5.17 4.32
N VAL A 81 -1.84 5.64 3.07
CA VAL A 81 -1.52 4.84 1.87
C VAL A 81 -0.14 4.20 2.01
N PHE A 82 0.86 5.00 2.37
CA PHE A 82 2.23 4.53 2.57
C PHE A 82 2.33 3.47 3.68
N ASN A 83 1.82 3.79 4.85
CA ASN A 83 1.91 2.91 6.01
C ASN A 83 1.08 1.63 5.82
N GLY A 84 -0.12 1.75 5.24
CA GLY A 84 -1.00 0.61 4.94
C GLY A 84 -0.35 -0.37 3.97
N TRP A 85 0.24 0.13 2.89
CA TRP A 85 0.96 -0.69 1.93
C TRP A 85 2.16 -1.41 2.56
N THR A 86 3.02 -0.68 3.29
CA THR A 86 4.16 -1.28 3.98
C THR A 86 3.72 -2.36 4.95
N LYS A 87 2.63 -2.12 5.71
CA LYS A 87 2.04 -3.13 6.60
C LYS A 87 1.56 -4.35 5.83
N LYS A 88 0.91 -4.17 4.67
CA LYS A 88 0.42 -5.27 3.83
C LYS A 88 1.57 -6.14 3.32
N ILE A 89 2.63 -5.53 2.79
CA ILE A 89 3.83 -6.27 2.35
C ILE A 89 4.47 -7.04 3.52
N HIS A 90 4.51 -6.44 4.69
CA HIS A 90 4.99 -7.11 5.91
C HIS A 90 4.14 -8.33 6.26
N GLN A 91 2.81 -8.22 6.19
CA GLN A 91 1.90 -9.34 6.46
C GLN A 91 2.11 -10.49 5.46
N LEU A 92 2.21 -10.19 4.18
CA LEU A 92 2.45 -11.19 3.14
C LEU A 92 3.79 -11.90 3.34
N SER A 93 4.82 -11.20 3.78
CA SER A 93 6.14 -11.80 4.02
C SER A 93 6.15 -12.85 5.13
N PHE A 94 5.14 -12.90 6.02
CA PHE A 94 5.04 -13.96 7.03
C PHE A 94 4.67 -15.32 6.43
N LEU A 95 4.19 -15.37 5.19
CA LEU A 95 3.99 -16.62 4.44
C LEU A 95 5.31 -17.23 3.97
N ASP A 96 6.39 -16.46 3.98
CA ASP A 96 7.72 -16.96 3.69
C ASP A 96 8.28 -17.75 4.89
N ASN A 97 8.57 -19.03 4.67
CA ASN A 97 9.15 -19.93 5.69
C ASN A 97 10.64 -19.63 5.97
N ALA A 98 11.25 -18.68 5.28
CA ALA A 98 12.62 -18.27 5.55
C ALA A 98 12.78 -17.69 6.96
N GLU A 99 14.02 -17.71 7.47
CA GLU A 99 14.36 -17.07 8.74
C GLU A 99 13.91 -15.59 8.74
N PRO A 100 13.50 -15.05 9.89
CA PRO A 100 12.94 -13.69 9.98
C PRO A 100 13.76 -12.62 9.27
N GLY A 101 15.07 -12.70 9.32
CA GLY A 101 15.98 -11.77 8.61
C GLY A 101 16.06 -11.97 7.08
N LYS A 102 15.49 -13.03 6.53
CA LYS A 102 15.59 -13.39 5.10
C LYS A 102 14.24 -13.38 4.35
N ARG A 103 13.13 -13.21 5.06
CA ARG A 103 11.78 -13.19 4.47
C ARG A 103 11.62 -12.13 3.40
N SER A 104 10.93 -12.48 2.31
CA SER A 104 10.67 -11.59 1.18
C SER A 104 9.26 -11.80 0.65
N VAL A 105 8.56 -10.71 0.29
CA VAL A 105 7.28 -10.84 -0.40
C VAL A 105 7.46 -11.47 -1.78
N PHE A 106 8.58 -11.26 -2.42
CA PHE A 106 8.88 -11.82 -3.73
C PHE A 106 9.04 -13.34 -3.75
N HIS A 107 9.31 -13.96 -2.59
CA HIS A 107 9.38 -15.42 -2.48
C HIS A 107 8.00 -16.09 -2.41
N VAL A 108 6.97 -15.36 -2.00
CA VAL A 108 5.66 -15.95 -1.67
C VAL A 108 4.54 -15.58 -2.65
N VAL A 109 4.80 -14.71 -3.62
CA VAL A 109 3.76 -14.21 -4.54
C VAL A 109 3.07 -15.31 -5.37
N HIS A 110 3.71 -16.46 -5.53
CA HIS A 110 3.16 -17.61 -6.23
C HIS A 110 2.20 -18.45 -5.35
N LEU A 111 2.12 -18.17 -4.06
CA LEU A 111 1.28 -18.94 -3.14
C LEU A 111 -0.20 -18.53 -3.28
N PRO A 112 -1.13 -19.52 -3.34
CA PRO A 112 -2.57 -19.25 -3.40
C PRO A 112 -3.09 -18.39 -2.25
N GLU A 113 -2.47 -18.50 -1.07
CA GLU A 113 -2.80 -17.70 0.13
C GLU A 113 -2.54 -16.21 -0.09
N VAL A 114 -1.54 -15.87 -0.90
CA VAL A 114 -1.27 -14.47 -1.27
C VAL A 114 -2.42 -13.94 -2.11
N ALA A 115 -2.87 -14.69 -3.11
CA ALA A 115 -3.97 -14.29 -3.98
C ALA A 115 -5.23 -13.92 -3.18
N SER A 116 -5.62 -14.76 -2.20
CA SER A 116 -6.77 -14.51 -1.33
C SER A 116 -6.59 -13.30 -0.42
N GLN A 117 -5.38 -13.03 0.02
CA GLN A 117 -5.09 -11.90 0.91
C GLN A 117 -4.94 -10.56 0.19
N VAL A 118 -4.60 -10.56 -1.09
CA VAL A 118 -4.38 -9.32 -1.86
C VAL A 118 -5.65 -8.83 -2.56
N PHE A 119 -6.55 -9.73 -2.94
CA PHE A 119 -7.77 -9.36 -3.65
C PHE A 119 -8.58 -8.31 -2.86
N GLY A 120 -8.94 -7.22 -3.55
CA GLY A 120 -9.72 -6.13 -2.97
C GLY A 120 -8.96 -5.21 -2.02
N TYR A 121 -7.63 -5.39 -1.82
CA TYR A 121 -6.86 -4.45 -1.01
C TYR A 121 -6.92 -3.05 -1.62
N ALA A 122 -7.55 -2.10 -0.91
CA ALA A 122 -7.65 -0.71 -1.30
C ALA A 122 -6.48 0.11 -0.72
N PHE A 123 -5.83 0.92 -1.56
CA PHE A 123 -4.70 1.75 -1.12
C PHE A 123 -5.12 2.91 -0.22
N ALA A 124 -6.30 3.48 -0.42
CA ALA A 124 -6.85 4.49 0.48
C ALA A 124 -8.09 3.98 1.20
N PRO A 125 -8.38 4.47 2.40
CA PRO A 125 -9.61 4.16 3.10
C PRO A 125 -10.84 4.44 2.23
N THR A 126 -11.72 3.47 2.11
CA THR A 126 -12.95 3.54 1.33
C THR A 126 -14.02 2.67 1.96
N SER A 127 -15.28 3.06 1.79
CA SER A 127 -16.44 2.23 2.11
C SER A 127 -16.83 1.29 0.97
N ILE A 128 -16.14 1.40 -0.18
CA ILE A 128 -16.41 0.57 -1.35
C ILE A 128 -15.69 -0.76 -1.18
N GLU A 129 -16.43 -1.84 -1.15
CA GLU A 129 -15.89 -3.19 -1.23
C GLU A 129 -15.82 -3.62 -2.69
N LEU A 130 -14.65 -4.14 -3.09
CA LEU A 130 -14.45 -4.66 -4.43
C LEU A 130 -15.06 -6.06 -4.52
N HIS A 131 -16.02 -6.22 -5.41
CA HIS A 131 -16.62 -7.51 -5.74
C HIS A 131 -16.33 -7.85 -7.19
N GLY A 132 -15.86 -9.05 -7.46
CA GLY A 132 -15.57 -9.50 -8.82
C GLY A 132 -15.01 -10.90 -8.86
N GLU A 133 -14.84 -11.41 -10.06
CA GLU A 133 -14.30 -12.74 -10.31
C GLU A 133 -13.34 -12.76 -11.50
N PHE A 134 -12.44 -13.73 -11.50
CA PHE A 134 -11.54 -13.99 -12.61
C PHE A 134 -12.08 -15.13 -13.46
N LYS A 135 -12.07 -14.93 -14.80
CA LYS A 135 -12.37 -15.95 -15.76
C LYS A 135 -11.31 -15.93 -16.85
N LYS A 136 -10.37 -16.88 -16.80
CA LYS A 136 -9.18 -16.85 -17.66
C LYS A 136 -8.43 -15.52 -17.51
N ASN A 137 -8.16 -14.83 -18.62
CA ASN A 137 -7.47 -13.54 -18.68
C ASN A 137 -8.43 -12.34 -18.58
N THR A 138 -9.58 -12.50 -17.92
CA THR A 138 -10.59 -11.46 -17.77
C THR A 138 -10.96 -11.30 -16.30
N PHE A 139 -10.95 -10.07 -15.81
CA PHE A 139 -11.53 -9.70 -14.54
C PHE A 139 -12.94 -9.13 -14.76
N ARG A 140 -13.93 -9.71 -14.09
CA ARG A 140 -15.32 -9.25 -14.09
C ARG A 140 -15.60 -8.50 -12.80
N LEU A 141 -15.79 -7.19 -12.89
CA LEU A 141 -16.17 -6.34 -11.77
C LEU A 141 -17.69 -6.33 -11.59
N PHE A 142 -18.18 -6.60 -10.38
CA PHE A 142 -19.57 -6.39 -9.99
C PHE A 142 -19.75 -5.00 -9.37
N THR A 143 -20.67 -4.21 -9.91
CA THR A 143 -20.82 -2.79 -9.57
C THR A 143 -21.84 -2.51 -8.47
N SER A 144 -22.40 -3.51 -7.82
CA SER A 144 -23.43 -3.37 -6.80
C SER A 144 -23.03 -2.48 -5.62
N GLY A 145 -21.74 -2.48 -5.26
CA GLY A 145 -21.16 -1.64 -4.19
C GLY A 145 -20.89 -0.18 -4.59
N TRP A 146 -21.00 0.17 -5.88
CA TRP A 146 -20.61 1.48 -6.41
C TRP A 146 -21.76 2.49 -6.49
N LYS A 147 -22.78 2.33 -5.67
CA LYS A 147 -23.94 3.23 -5.63
C LYS A 147 -23.59 4.51 -4.90
N ARG A 148 -23.88 5.67 -5.52
CA ARG A 148 -23.84 6.99 -4.86
C ARG A 148 -25.22 7.66 -4.88
N LYS A 149 -25.47 8.48 -3.86
CA LYS A 149 -26.76 9.19 -3.70
C LYS A 149 -26.94 10.30 -4.73
N ASP A 150 -25.85 10.98 -5.11
CA ASP A 150 -25.88 12.02 -6.16
C ASP A 150 -25.85 11.36 -7.56
N ARG A 151 -26.64 11.89 -8.48
CA ARG A 151 -26.78 11.32 -9.82
C ARG A 151 -25.85 11.93 -10.87
N GLN A 152 -24.97 12.86 -10.47
CA GLN A 152 -24.07 13.55 -11.41
C GLN A 152 -22.71 12.84 -11.57
N GLY A 153 -22.11 12.99 -12.75
CA GLY A 153 -20.78 12.49 -13.08
C GLY A 153 -20.73 11.06 -13.62
N HIS A 154 -19.52 10.60 -13.89
CA HIS A 154 -19.21 9.32 -14.50
C HIS A 154 -18.25 8.53 -13.58
N PHE A 155 -18.53 7.25 -13.37
CA PHE A 155 -17.54 6.33 -12.83
C PHE A 155 -16.56 5.96 -13.94
N GLY A 156 -15.27 6.07 -13.64
CA GLY A 156 -14.21 5.57 -14.50
C GLY A 156 -13.49 4.40 -13.84
N PHE A 157 -13.17 3.40 -14.65
CA PHE A 157 -12.42 2.23 -14.25
C PHE A 157 -11.38 1.88 -15.32
N ARG A 158 -10.19 1.50 -14.90
CA ARG A 158 -9.18 0.92 -15.78
C ARG A 158 -8.28 -0.07 -15.04
N ILE A 159 -7.60 -0.92 -15.80
CA ILE A 159 -6.59 -1.81 -15.27
C ILE A 159 -5.22 -1.12 -15.33
N ILE A 160 -4.47 -1.27 -14.25
CA ILE A 160 -3.05 -0.93 -14.18
C ILE A 160 -2.30 -2.22 -13.88
N ALA A 161 -1.28 -2.54 -14.63
CA ALA A 161 -0.42 -3.68 -14.36
C ALA A 161 1.01 -3.22 -14.10
N LEU A 162 1.59 -3.67 -13.00
CA LEU A 162 2.99 -3.46 -12.65
C LEU A 162 3.74 -4.76 -12.89
N GLN A 163 4.59 -4.76 -13.90
CA GLN A 163 5.49 -5.86 -14.20
C GLN A 163 6.84 -5.64 -13.53
N ILE A 164 7.43 -6.70 -12.99
CA ILE A 164 8.69 -6.63 -12.26
C ILE A 164 9.58 -7.78 -12.72
N ASN A 165 10.75 -7.44 -13.20
CA ASN A 165 11.82 -8.40 -13.40
C ASN A 165 12.43 -8.75 -12.04
N LEU A 166 12.40 -10.03 -11.66
CA LEU A 166 12.89 -10.47 -10.34
C LEU A 166 14.40 -10.39 -10.19
N GLU A 167 15.14 -10.45 -11.29
CA GLU A 167 16.61 -10.40 -11.29
C GLU A 167 17.11 -8.94 -11.27
N SER A 168 16.72 -8.14 -12.27
CA SER A 168 17.18 -6.74 -12.40
C SER A 168 16.44 -5.78 -11.46
N ARG A 169 15.27 -6.17 -10.92
CA ARG A 169 14.34 -5.31 -10.16
C ARG A 169 13.80 -4.13 -10.96
N GLU A 170 13.94 -4.16 -12.27
CA GLU A 170 13.31 -3.20 -13.16
C GLU A 170 11.80 -3.38 -13.13
N THR A 171 11.12 -2.25 -13.26
CA THR A 171 9.65 -2.20 -13.17
C THR A 171 9.09 -1.49 -14.40
N GLU A 172 8.02 -2.03 -14.95
CA GLU A 172 7.24 -1.44 -16.03
C GLU A 172 5.79 -1.34 -15.62
N VAL A 173 5.13 -0.23 -15.97
CA VAL A 173 3.69 -0.06 -15.73
C VAL A 173 2.96 -0.01 -17.05
N LEU A 174 1.99 -0.92 -17.19
CA LEU A 174 1.08 -0.97 -18.33
C LEU A 174 -0.27 -0.37 -17.90
N GLU A 175 -0.78 0.55 -18.69
CA GLU A 175 -2.06 1.22 -18.48
C GLU A 175 -3.09 0.74 -19.47
N GLY A 176 -4.23 0.28 -18.99
CA GLY A 176 -5.40 0.06 -19.82
C GLY A 176 -6.21 1.34 -20.00
N ASP A 177 -7.07 1.34 -21.01
CA ASP A 177 -7.94 2.47 -21.30
C ASP A 177 -9.02 2.65 -20.23
N TRP A 178 -9.43 3.91 -20.00
CA TRP A 178 -10.55 4.22 -19.14
C TRP A 178 -11.87 3.75 -19.73
N LYS A 179 -12.64 3.00 -18.96
CA LYS A 179 -14.06 2.71 -19.22
C LYS A 179 -14.90 3.65 -18.38
N LEU A 180 -15.58 4.59 -19.04
CA LEU A 180 -16.40 5.61 -18.40
C LEU A 180 -17.88 5.24 -18.49
N PHE A 181 -18.59 5.36 -17.38
CA PHE A 181 -20.02 5.04 -17.29
C PHE A 181 -20.74 6.15 -16.53
N ALA A 182 -21.79 6.71 -17.12
CA ALA A 182 -22.65 7.63 -16.37
C ALA A 182 -23.22 6.89 -15.14
N LYS A 183 -23.24 7.56 -13.99
CA LYS A 183 -23.70 6.96 -12.72
C LYS A 183 -25.08 6.34 -12.80
N VAL A 184 -25.97 6.92 -13.62
CA VAL A 184 -27.35 6.43 -13.78
C VAL A 184 -27.45 5.17 -14.65
N THR A 185 -26.44 4.94 -15.50
CA THR A 185 -26.39 3.82 -16.46
C THR A 185 -25.24 2.86 -16.17
N LEU A 186 -24.69 2.89 -14.93
CA LEU A 186 -23.63 1.98 -14.55
C LEU A 186 -24.10 0.52 -14.72
N PRO A 187 -23.46 -0.27 -15.61
CA PRO A 187 -23.86 -1.66 -15.83
C PRO A 187 -23.60 -2.48 -14.56
N LYS A 188 -24.36 -3.56 -14.39
CA LYS A 188 -24.20 -4.46 -13.23
C LYS A 188 -22.83 -5.15 -13.20
N GLU A 189 -22.26 -5.37 -14.38
CA GLU A 189 -20.99 -6.05 -14.57
C GLU A 189 -20.14 -5.30 -15.62
N ILE A 190 -18.84 -5.24 -15.38
CA ILE A 190 -17.85 -4.67 -16.30
C ILE A 190 -16.71 -5.66 -16.45
N ASN A 191 -16.40 -6.05 -17.67
CA ASN A 191 -15.31 -6.97 -17.97
C ASN A 191 -14.05 -6.17 -18.35
N PHE A 192 -12.92 -6.60 -17.81
CA PHE A 192 -11.58 -6.08 -18.12
C PHE A 192 -10.69 -7.21 -18.59
N THR A 193 -10.07 -7.05 -19.75
CA THR A 193 -8.99 -7.93 -20.18
C THR A 193 -7.76 -7.55 -19.39
N LEU A 194 -7.13 -8.53 -18.78
CA LEU A 194 -5.86 -8.34 -18.09
C LEU A 194 -4.74 -8.36 -19.12
N PRO A 195 -3.63 -7.65 -18.88
CA PRO A 195 -2.47 -7.75 -19.76
C PRO A 195 -2.01 -9.20 -19.83
N ASP A 196 -1.51 -9.60 -21.00
CA ASP A 196 -0.92 -10.91 -21.17
C ASP A 196 0.21 -11.11 -20.18
N GLU A 197 0.37 -12.37 -19.74
CA GLU A 197 1.41 -12.77 -18.81
C GLU A 197 2.76 -12.30 -19.32
N SER A 198 3.42 -11.45 -18.55
CA SER A 198 4.70 -10.90 -18.97
C SER A 198 5.76 -11.99 -18.94
N LYS A 199 6.70 -11.95 -19.89
CA LYS A 199 7.90 -12.78 -19.92
C LYS A 199 8.88 -12.52 -18.76
N HIS A 200 8.54 -11.66 -17.79
CA HIS A 200 9.49 -11.02 -16.88
C HIS A 200 9.21 -11.23 -15.38
N GLY A 201 8.88 -12.44 -14.97
CA GLY A 201 8.96 -12.82 -13.55
C GLY A 201 7.71 -12.55 -12.72
N MET A 202 7.16 -11.34 -12.60
CA MET A 202 6.02 -11.05 -11.74
C MET A 202 5.14 -9.93 -12.29
N CYS A 203 3.83 -10.12 -12.20
CA CYS A 203 2.84 -9.09 -12.57
C CYS A 203 1.86 -8.84 -11.42
N TRP A 204 1.70 -7.59 -11.03
CA TRP A 204 0.71 -7.10 -10.07
C TRP A 204 -0.37 -6.34 -10.83
N CYS A 205 -1.60 -6.85 -10.82
CA CYS A 205 -2.74 -6.23 -11.50
C CYS A 205 -3.62 -5.47 -10.52
N PHE A 206 -3.98 -4.26 -10.90
CA PHE A 206 -4.80 -3.34 -10.10
C PHE A 206 -5.99 -2.85 -10.90
N LEU A 207 -7.09 -2.59 -10.21
CA LEU A 207 -8.20 -1.79 -10.72
C LEU A 207 -8.05 -0.37 -10.19
N GLN A 208 -7.85 0.59 -11.06
CA GLN A 208 -7.96 2.01 -10.73
C GLN A 208 -9.41 2.45 -10.94
N SER A 209 -9.95 3.14 -9.96
CA SER A 209 -11.26 3.78 -10.03
C SER A 209 -11.15 5.27 -9.80
N ASP A 210 -12.00 6.05 -10.46
CA ASP A 210 -12.12 7.49 -10.26
C ASP A 210 -13.55 7.95 -10.57
N LEU A 211 -13.84 9.19 -10.19
CA LEU A 211 -15.07 9.88 -10.53
C LEU A 211 -14.73 11.05 -11.46
N PHE A 212 -15.46 11.15 -12.56
CA PHE A 212 -15.25 12.16 -13.56
C PHE A 212 -16.49 13.05 -13.72
N GLN A 213 -16.24 14.32 -14.01
CA GLN A 213 -17.23 15.24 -14.52
C GLN A 213 -16.91 15.55 -15.98
N GLU A 214 -17.90 15.48 -16.82
CA GLU A 214 -17.80 15.89 -18.21
C GLU A 214 -18.10 17.39 -18.31
N GLN A 215 -17.23 18.10 -19.02
CA GLN A 215 -17.42 19.49 -19.39
C GLN A 215 -16.90 19.68 -20.82
N ASP A 216 -17.76 20.12 -21.74
CA ASP A 216 -17.42 20.35 -23.14
C ASP A 216 -16.75 19.16 -23.84
N GLY A 217 -17.24 17.95 -23.57
CA GLY A 217 -16.70 16.71 -24.11
C GLY A 217 -15.39 16.23 -23.47
N THR A 218 -14.89 16.94 -22.46
CA THR A 218 -13.68 16.57 -21.73
C THR A 218 -14.01 16.06 -20.33
N PHE A 219 -13.36 14.98 -19.91
CA PHE A 219 -13.58 14.35 -18.61
C PHE A 219 -12.51 14.79 -17.61
N TYR A 220 -12.94 15.40 -16.50
CA TYR A 220 -12.09 15.86 -15.43
C TYR A 220 -12.28 15.00 -14.18
N SER A 221 -11.17 14.49 -13.62
CA SER A 221 -11.20 13.73 -12.35
C SER A 221 -11.66 14.62 -11.20
N LEU A 222 -12.67 14.15 -10.46
CA LEU A 222 -13.17 14.81 -9.25
C LEU A 222 -12.46 14.31 -7.98
N GLY A 223 -11.74 13.20 -8.08
CA GLY A 223 -11.12 12.55 -6.92
C GLY A 223 -12.15 12.07 -5.90
N GLY A 224 -11.86 12.26 -4.60
CA GLY A 224 -12.75 11.90 -3.51
C GLY A 224 -12.65 10.40 -3.10
N GLU A 225 -13.69 9.86 -2.47
CA GLU A 225 -13.66 8.48 -1.94
C GLU A 225 -13.63 7.40 -3.01
N VAL A 226 -14.11 7.70 -4.21
CA VAL A 226 -14.11 6.78 -5.36
C VAL A 226 -12.73 6.64 -5.96
N GLN A 227 -11.90 7.70 -5.90
CA GLN A 227 -10.54 7.63 -6.37
C GLN A 227 -9.73 6.65 -5.52
N ASN A 228 -9.45 5.48 -6.07
CA ASN A 228 -8.70 4.45 -5.39
C ASN A 228 -7.96 3.54 -6.38
N LEU A 229 -7.04 2.79 -5.85
CA LEU A 229 -6.36 1.70 -6.53
C LEU A 229 -6.60 0.43 -5.71
N PHE A 230 -7.22 -0.58 -6.32
CA PHE A 230 -7.51 -1.86 -5.69
C PHE A 230 -6.60 -2.93 -6.27
N LEU A 231 -5.93 -3.67 -5.43
CA LEU A 231 -5.14 -4.81 -5.88
C LEU A 231 -6.07 -5.97 -6.24
N LEU A 232 -5.93 -6.49 -7.46
CA LEU A 232 -6.73 -7.58 -7.98
C LEU A 232 -6.05 -8.92 -7.79
N GLN A 233 -4.86 -9.05 -8.35
CA GLN A 233 -4.10 -10.31 -8.30
C GLN A 233 -2.59 -10.04 -8.43
N VAL A 234 -1.83 -11.05 -8.06
CA VAL A 234 -0.40 -11.14 -8.31
C VAL A 234 -0.12 -12.49 -8.97
N THR A 235 0.62 -12.47 -10.06
CA THR A 235 1.09 -13.66 -10.75
C THR A 235 2.60 -13.64 -10.82
N ALA A 236 3.22 -14.79 -10.59
CA ALA A 236 4.65 -14.97 -10.76
C ALA A 236 4.87 -16.01 -11.88
N PHE A 237 5.83 -15.73 -12.74
CA PHE A 237 6.20 -16.62 -13.84
C PHE A 237 7.51 -17.28 -13.48
N SER A 238 7.54 -18.61 -13.44
CA SER A 238 8.78 -19.35 -13.42
C SER A 238 9.40 -19.23 -14.82
N SER A 239 10.60 -18.68 -14.91
CA SER A 239 11.44 -18.91 -16.09
C SER A 239 11.62 -20.42 -16.24
N SER A 240 10.94 -21.00 -17.23
CA SER A 240 11.18 -22.39 -17.67
C SER A 240 12.57 -22.52 -18.26
#